data_b9ec636b9bf718b76f06104b4fee5cdf
#
_entry.id   b9ec636b9bf718b76f06104b4fee5cdf
#
_cell.length_a   1.000
_cell.length_b   1.000
_cell.length_c   1.000
_cell.angle_alpha   90.00
_cell.angle_beta   90.00
_cell.angle_gamma   90.00
#
_symmetry.space_group_name_H-M   'P 1'
#
loop_
_entity.id
_entity.type
_entity.pdbx_description
1 polymer ?
#
loop_
_entity_poly.entity_id
_entity_poly.type
_entity_poly.pdbx_seq_one_letter_code
_entity_poly.pdbx_strand_id
1 'polypeptide(L)'
;MQPIYIDLHIHTSENANNLNTNYDIAELVGQIKKLNGDSPFMISLTDHNTINKSAYLKAQNLDLNLIIGVELHIQNRAEAKSYHCHIYFNAPIEDAVIDSLNEILDELYPNKLPDRNDPNTPDIQKIINSFDTFDFILLPHGSQKHGAFNYSINDGENLDNAINRSIYYNQFDGFTSRSTKGLEATHQYFERLGISEFINLVTCSYNYSPSIYPRSHSGNDDDFIPTWMFAQPTFDGLRLSLSESTRLVASHEKPIRRSDYIGHVELQNEHIDVNVNLTEGLNVVIGGSSSGKTLFVDSLYRNIHQDFEGSKYIERYGVENMIVENTSGMTPYYISQNFIAENISDNNEKSIDKIEILRNIFPADDEINRSITT
;
A
#
# COMPACT_ATOMS: atom_id res chain seq x y z
N MET A 1 -5.19 6.30 12.45
CA MET A 1 -6.08 5.50 11.56
C MET A 1 -6.06 4.06 12.04
N GLN A 2 -7.20 3.39 12.14
CA GLN A 2 -7.23 1.99 12.53
C GLN A 2 -6.72 1.10 11.38
N PRO A 3 -5.95 0.05 11.68
CA PRO A 3 -5.50 -0.87 10.64
C PRO A 3 -6.65 -1.67 10.05
N ILE A 4 -6.57 -1.90 8.77
CA ILE A 4 -7.54 -2.64 7.95
C ILE A 4 -6.92 -3.97 7.59
N TYR A 5 -7.64 -5.06 7.80
CA TYR A 5 -7.24 -6.36 7.29
C TYR A 5 -7.39 -6.40 5.77
N ILE A 6 -6.37 -6.89 5.06
CA ILE A 6 -6.46 -7.06 3.61
C ILE A 6 -6.13 -8.49 3.20
N ASP A 7 -6.91 -9.03 2.26
CA ASP A 7 -6.61 -10.28 1.56
C ASP A 7 -6.93 -10.13 0.08
N LEU A 8 -5.89 -10.00 -0.71
CA LEU A 8 -5.99 -9.68 -2.13
C LEU A 8 -5.89 -10.90 -3.04
N HIS A 9 -5.83 -12.13 -2.48
CA HIS A 9 -5.71 -13.34 -3.28
C HIS A 9 -6.62 -14.45 -2.75
N ILE A 10 -7.85 -14.42 -3.19
CA ILE A 10 -8.89 -15.42 -2.88
C ILE A 10 -9.45 -15.94 -4.19
N HIS A 11 -9.45 -17.25 -4.36
CA HIS A 11 -10.08 -17.90 -5.49
C HIS A 11 -11.54 -18.23 -5.19
N THR A 12 -12.39 -18.06 -6.17
CA THR A 12 -13.77 -18.54 -6.08
C THR A 12 -13.96 -19.90 -6.75
N SER A 13 -12.99 -20.30 -7.57
CA SER A 13 -13.04 -21.50 -8.39
C SER A 13 -11.66 -22.13 -8.56
N GLU A 14 -11.59 -23.45 -8.48
CA GLU A 14 -10.36 -24.18 -8.78
C GLU A 14 -10.05 -24.25 -10.29
N ASN A 15 -11.06 -24.05 -11.11
CA ASN A 15 -10.94 -24.15 -12.56
C ASN A 15 -11.54 -22.94 -13.26
N ALA A 16 -10.71 -22.17 -13.93
CA ALA A 16 -11.10 -20.97 -14.67
C ALA A 16 -12.11 -21.23 -15.81
N ASN A 17 -12.14 -22.45 -16.35
CA ASN A 17 -13.12 -22.83 -17.38
C ASN A 17 -14.49 -23.21 -16.80
N ASN A 18 -14.59 -23.38 -15.47
CA ASN A 18 -15.83 -23.75 -14.79
C ASN A 18 -15.98 -22.97 -13.49
N LEU A 19 -16.31 -21.69 -13.61
CA LEU A 19 -16.42 -20.80 -12.47
C LEU A 19 -17.55 -21.22 -11.53
N ASN A 20 -17.28 -21.20 -10.24
CA ASN A 20 -18.27 -21.46 -9.20
C ASN A 20 -19.20 -20.24 -9.03
N THR A 21 -20.29 -20.23 -9.75
CA THR A 21 -21.32 -19.18 -9.65
C THR A 21 -22.07 -19.19 -8.30
N ASN A 22 -21.92 -20.26 -7.50
CA ASN A 22 -22.55 -20.43 -6.20
C ASN A 22 -21.55 -20.25 -5.03
N TYR A 23 -20.43 -19.61 -5.28
CA TYR A 23 -19.46 -19.30 -4.23
C TYR A 23 -20.12 -18.56 -3.05
N ASP A 24 -19.87 -19.06 -1.83
CA ASP A 24 -20.51 -18.54 -0.61
C ASP A 24 -19.72 -17.39 0.00
N ILE A 25 -20.03 -16.19 -0.49
CA ILE A 25 -19.42 -14.94 0.00
C ILE A 25 -19.79 -14.68 1.46
N ALA A 26 -21.00 -15.06 1.90
CA ALA A 26 -21.42 -14.81 3.27
C ALA A 26 -20.63 -15.66 4.26
N GLU A 27 -20.35 -16.92 3.91
CA GLU A 27 -19.46 -17.77 4.68
C GLU A 27 -18.04 -17.20 4.74
N LEU A 28 -17.48 -16.76 3.59
CA LEU A 28 -16.17 -16.11 3.54
C LEU A 28 -16.09 -14.93 4.50
N VAL A 29 -17.06 -14.02 4.44
CA VAL A 29 -17.14 -12.85 5.33
C VAL A 29 -17.20 -13.28 6.80
N GLY A 30 -17.99 -14.31 7.11
CA GLY A 30 -18.07 -14.88 8.45
C GLY A 30 -16.72 -15.40 8.98
N GLN A 31 -15.92 -16.04 8.12
CA GLN A 31 -14.59 -16.54 8.49
C GLN A 31 -13.57 -15.39 8.63
N ILE A 32 -13.61 -14.41 7.73
CA ILE A 32 -12.76 -13.21 7.84
C ILE A 32 -13.04 -12.48 9.15
N LYS A 33 -14.31 -12.27 9.52
CA LYS A 33 -14.68 -11.62 10.79
C LYS A 33 -14.21 -12.40 12.02
N LYS A 34 -14.15 -13.71 11.96
CA LYS A 34 -13.58 -14.52 13.05
C LYS A 34 -12.06 -14.29 13.20
N LEU A 35 -11.35 -14.02 12.09
CA LEU A 35 -9.92 -13.80 12.09
C LEU A 35 -9.56 -12.37 12.53
N ASN A 36 -10.27 -11.36 12.01
CA ASN A 36 -9.96 -9.95 12.20
C ASN A 36 -10.80 -9.24 13.28
N GLY A 37 -11.76 -9.94 13.91
CA GLY A 37 -12.78 -9.34 14.75
C GLY A 37 -13.69 -8.41 13.93
N ASP A 38 -14.16 -7.34 14.55
CA ASP A 38 -15.02 -6.34 13.89
C ASP A 38 -14.21 -5.26 13.14
N SER A 39 -12.93 -5.53 12.84
CA SER A 39 -12.11 -4.58 12.10
C SER A 39 -12.57 -4.46 10.65
N PRO A 40 -12.49 -3.27 10.03
CA PRO A 40 -12.68 -3.14 8.60
C PRO A 40 -11.73 -4.05 7.83
N PHE A 41 -12.17 -4.54 6.69
CA PHE A 41 -11.34 -5.35 5.81
C PHE A 41 -11.59 -5.01 4.34
N MET A 42 -10.64 -5.36 3.50
CA MET A 42 -10.73 -5.22 2.05
C MET A 42 -10.22 -6.50 1.39
N ILE A 43 -10.95 -6.99 0.40
CA ILE A 43 -10.63 -8.24 -0.30
C ILE A 43 -10.67 -8.08 -1.82
N SER A 44 -10.00 -9.02 -2.49
CA SER A 44 -10.14 -9.22 -3.93
C SER A 44 -10.32 -10.70 -4.25
N LEU A 45 -11.20 -10.99 -5.21
CA LEU A 45 -11.45 -12.33 -5.71
C LEU A 45 -10.67 -12.51 -7.02
N THR A 46 -9.62 -13.32 -7.01
CA THR A 46 -8.61 -13.37 -8.08
C THR A 46 -8.52 -14.75 -8.70
N ASP A 47 -9.57 -15.16 -9.42
CA ASP A 47 -9.51 -16.40 -10.19
C ASP A 47 -8.49 -16.31 -11.34
N HIS A 48 -8.00 -17.45 -11.80
CA HIS A 48 -7.01 -17.52 -12.87
C HIS A 48 -7.54 -17.01 -14.20
N ASN A 49 -6.93 -15.98 -14.75
CA ASN A 49 -7.17 -15.44 -16.10
C ASN A 49 -8.63 -15.13 -16.43
N THR A 50 -9.46 -14.92 -15.42
CA THR A 50 -10.89 -14.61 -15.57
C THR A 50 -11.44 -14.00 -14.27
N ILE A 51 -12.50 -13.22 -14.38
CA ILE A 51 -13.19 -12.61 -13.23
C ILE A 51 -14.54 -13.30 -13.03
N ASN A 52 -14.79 -13.85 -11.86
CA ASN A 52 -16.08 -14.42 -11.51
C ASN A 52 -17.11 -13.31 -11.22
N LYS A 53 -17.76 -12.84 -12.28
CA LYS A 53 -18.78 -11.78 -12.21
C LYS A 53 -19.86 -12.08 -11.16
N SER A 54 -20.35 -13.32 -11.12
CA SER A 54 -21.39 -13.71 -10.16
C SER A 54 -20.94 -13.53 -8.71
N ALA A 55 -19.70 -13.87 -8.38
CA ALA A 55 -19.16 -13.71 -7.04
C ALA A 55 -19.01 -12.22 -6.67
N TYR A 56 -18.48 -11.39 -7.58
CA TYR A 56 -18.35 -9.96 -7.35
C TYR A 56 -19.67 -9.25 -7.14
N LEU A 57 -20.68 -9.51 -7.97
CA LEU A 57 -22.01 -8.91 -7.84
C LEU A 57 -22.73 -9.35 -6.56
N LYS A 58 -22.54 -10.60 -6.13
CA LYS A 58 -23.04 -11.06 -4.82
C LYS A 58 -22.34 -10.36 -3.65
N ALA A 59 -21.03 -10.19 -3.75
CA ALA A 59 -20.24 -9.54 -2.70
C ALA A 59 -20.58 -8.04 -2.58
N GLN A 60 -20.83 -7.36 -3.68
CA GLN A 60 -21.27 -5.96 -3.69
C GLN A 60 -22.57 -5.75 -2.89
N ASN A 61 -23.50 -6.70 -2.96
CA ASN A 61 -24.76 -6.63 -2.18
C ASN A 61 -24.57 -6.72 -0.66
N LEU A 62 -23.37 -7.07 -0.18
CA LEU A 62 -23.02 -7.16 1.24
C LEU A 62 -22.26 -5.93 1.75
N ASP A 63 -22.18 -4.86 0.96
CA ASP A 63 -21.48 -3.60 1.30
C ASP A 63 -20.03 -3.84 1.79
N LEU A 64 -19.29 -4.65 1.04
CA LEU A 64 -17.90 -4.98 1.33
C LEU A 64 -16.94 -4.05 0.58
N ASN A 65 -15.78 -3.76 1.20
CA ASN A 65 -14.70 -3.10 0.49
C ASN A 65 -14.02 -4.11 -0.44
N LEU A 66 -14.29 -3.98 -1.72
CA LEU A 66 -13.82 -4.88 -2.77
C LEU A 66 -12.99 -4.13 -3.80
N ILE A 67 -11.94 -4.81 -4.28
CA ILE A 67 -11.20 -4.38 -5.48
C ILE A 67 -11.33 -5.49 -6.52
N ILE A 68 -11.66 -5.14 -7.76
CA ILE A 68 -11.67 -6.11 -8.86
C ILE A 68 -10.23 -6.54 -9.12
N GLY A 69 -9.99 -7.84 -9.11
CA GLY A 69 -8.68 -8.41 -9.39
C GLY A 69 -8.76 -9.72 -10.14
N VAL A 70 -7.65 -10.12 -10.72
CA VAL A 70 -7.48 -11.40 -11.40
C VAL A 70 -6.03 -11.88 -11.28
N GLU A 71 -5.82 -13.19 -11.16
CA GLU A 71 -4.49 -13.79 -11.19
C GLU A 71 -4.14 -14.19 -12.62
N LEU A 72 -3.17 -13.49 -13.21
CA LEU A 72 -2.72 -13.68 -14.57
C LEU A 72 -1.53 -14.64 -14.66
N HIS A 73 -1.49 -15.45 -15.72
CA HIS A 73 -0.27 -16.13 -16.17
C HIS A 73 0.44 -15.23 -17.17
N ILE A 74 1.62 -14.70 -16.81
CA ILE A 74 2.37 -13.79 -17.66
C ILE A 74 3.82 -14.21 -17.80
N GLN A 75 4.54 -13.63 -18.75
CA GLN A 75 5.97 -13.73 -18.91
C GLN A 75 6.60 -12.35 -19.05
N ASN A 76 7.90 -12.22 -18.72
CA ASN A 76 8.59 -10.93 -18.85
C ASN A 76 8.87 -10.56 -20.30
N ARG A 77 9.11 -11.57 -21.14
CA ARG A 77 9.36 -11.48 -22.57
C ARG A 77 9.00 -12.80 -23.23
N ALA A 78 8.86 -12.80 -24.52
CA ALA A 78 8.67 -14.02 -25.31
C ALA A 78 9.74 -15.09 -24.94
N GLU A 79 9.31 -16.34 -24.80
CA GLU A 79 10.15 -17.49 -24.46
C GLU A 79 10.69 -17.53 -23.02
N ALA A 80 10.39 -16.54 -22.17
CA ALA A 80 10.68 -16.62 -20.75
C ALA A 80 9.69 -17.57 -20.04
N LYS A 81 10.10 -18.13 -18.90
CA LYS A 81 9.18 -18.90 -18.06
C LYS A 81 8.05 -18.00 -17.54
N SER A 82 6.83 -18.51 -17.61
CA SER A 82 5.69 -17.80 -17.08
C SER A 82 5.67 -17.81 -15.53
N TYR A 83 5.03 -16.80 -14.98
CA TYR A 83 4.78 -16.65 -13.56
C TYR A 83 3.39 -16.06 -13.34
N HIS A 84 2.90 -16.13 -12.09
CA HIS A 84 1.63 -15.55 -11.71
C HIS A 84 1.80 -14.10 -11.29
N CYS A 85 0.90 -13.26 -11.73
CA CYS A 85 0.84 -11.86 -11.38
C CYS A 85 -0.60 -11.43 -11.17
N HIS A 86 -0.89 -10.83 -10.03
CA HIS A 86 -2.18 -10.20 -9.82
C HIS A 86 -2.23 -8.86 -10.51
N ILE A 87 -3.36 -8.58 -11.16
CA ILE A 87 -3.75 -7.25 -11.59
C ILE A 87 -5.00 -6.84 -10.81
N TYR A 88 -4.99 -5.62 -10.28
CA TYR A 88 -6.13 -5.03 -9.56
C TYR A 88 -6.54 -3.74 -10.25
N PHE A 89 -7.84 -3.54 -10.42
CA PHE A 89 -8.39 -2.44 -11.20
C PHE A 89 -9.07 -1.39 -10.32
N ASN A 90 -8.79 -0.12 -10.59
CA ASN A 90 -9.57 0.99 -10.09
C ASN A 90 -10.84 1.15 -10.92
N ALA A 91 -11.79 0.29 -10.70
CA ALA A 91 -13.00 0.25 -11.49
C ALA A 91 -14.23 -0.08 -10.62
N PRO A 92 -15.42 0.43 -10.94
CA PRO A 92 -16.63 0.09 -10.21
C PRO A 92 -17.02 -1.37 -10.45
N ILE A 93 -17.62 -1.99 -9.44
CA ILE A 93 -18.15 -3.35 -9.54
C ILE A 93 -19.52 -3.27 -10.21
N GLU A 94 -19.51 -3.26 -11.54
CA GLU A 94 -20.69 -3.19 -12.37
C GLU A 94 -20.67 -4.28 -13.45
N ASP A 95 -21.84 -4.76 -13.82
CA ASP A 95 -22.01 -5.85 -14.78
C ASP A 95 -21.25 -5.59 -16.08
N ALA A 96 -21.44 -4.40 -16.68
CA ALA A 96 -20.80 -4.02 -17.93
C ALA A 96 -19.28 -3.85 -17.82
N VAL A 97 -18.78 -3.38 -16.69
CA VAL A 97 -17.33 -3.20 -16.45
C VAL A 97 -16.65 -4.55 -16.35
N ILE A 98 -17.23 -5.48 -15.58
CA ILE A 98 -16.68 -6.84 -15.44
C ILE A 98 -16.75 -7.59 -16.78
N ASP A 99 -17.81 -7.41 -17.56
CA ASP A 99 -17.89 -7.99 -18.89
C ASP A 99 -16.80 -7.47 -19.83
N SER A 100 -16.57 -6.16 -19.84
CA SER A 100 -15.48 -5.56 -20.63
C SER A 100 -14.10 -6.08 -20.23
N LEU A 101 -13.84 -6.22 -18.92
CA LEU A 101 -12.59 -6.81 -18.44
C LEU A 101 -12.45 -8.29 -18.85
N ASN A 102 -13.55 -9.07 -18.76
CA ASN A 102 -13.55 -10.46 -19.17
C ASN A 102 -13.39 -10.64 -20.68
N GLU A 103 -13.93 -9.74 -21.52
CA GLU A 103 -13.69 -9.75 -22.98
C GLU A 103 -12.20 -9.61 -23.29
N ILE A 104 -11.48 -8.69 -22.63
CA ILE A 104 -10.03 -8.56 -22.78
C ILE A 104 -9.30 -9.82 -22.30
N LEU A 105 -9.73 -10.39 -21.16
CA LEU A 105 -9.16 -11.62 -20.63
C LEU A 105 -9.39 -12.83 -21.53
N ASP A 106 -10.54 -12.90 -22.23
CA ASP A 106 -10.86 -13.95 -23.19
C ASP A 106 -9.99 -13.88 -24.45
N GLU A 107 -9.64 -12.68 -24.88
CA GLU A 107 -8.70 -12.47 -25.99
C GLU A 107 -7.25 -12.83 -25.59
N LEU A 108 -6.85 -12.50 -24.36
CA LEU A 108 -5.51 -12.80 -23.84
C LEU A 108 -5.32 -14.29 -23.52
N TYR A 109 -6.37 -14.93 -23.02
CA TYR A 109 -6.37 -16.31 -22.51
C TYR A 109 -7.55 -17.11 -23.06
N PRO A 110 -7.55 -17.45 -24.35
CA PRO A 110 -8.67 -18.17 -24.95
C PRO A 110 -8.88 -19.57 -24.35
N ASN A 111 -7.83 -20.18 -23.80
CA ASN A 111 -7.88 -21.48 -23.12
C ASN A 111 -7.99 -21.36 -21.59
N LYS A 112 -8.05 -20.14 -21.04
CA LYS A 112 -8.13 -19.80 -19.61
C LYS A 112 -6.98 -20.31 -18.72
N LEU A 113 -6.47 -21.51 -18.95
CA LEU A 113 -5.38 -22.12 -18.19
C LEU A 113 -4.24 -22.49 -19.17
N PRO A 114 -3.33 -21.54 -19.47
CA PRO A 114 -2.17 -21.84 -20.30
C PRO A 114 -1.21 -22.80 -19.57
N ASP A 115 -0.56 -23.68 -20.30
CA ASP A 115 0.53 -24.48 -19.79
C ASP A 115 1.71 -23.56 -19.42
N ARG A 116 2.54 -23.94 -18.43
CA ARG A 116 3.70 -23.15 -17.99
C ARG A 116 4.69 -22.79 -19.11
N ASN A 117 4.69 -23.53 -20.19
CA ASN A 117 5.53 -23.34 -21.37
C ASN A 117 4.72 -22.98 -22.62
N ASP A 118 3.50 -22.47 -22.45
CA ASP A 118 2.70 -22.05 -23.60
C ASP A 118 3.37 -20.82 -24.25
N PRO A 119 3.83 -20.94 -25.49
CA PRO A 119 4.46 -19.85 -26.21
C PRO A 119 3.51 -18.66 -26.44
N ASN A 120 2.20 -18.86 -26.28
CA ASN A 120 1.18 -17.84 -26.41
C ASN A 120 0.89 -17.10 -25.09
N THR A 121 1.58 -17.47 -24.00
CA THR A 121 1.45 -16.73 -22.73
C THR A 121 1.74 -15.24 -22.97
N PRO A 122 0.84 -14.32 -22.61
CA PRO A 122 1.08 -12.90 -22.80
C PRO A 122 2.32 -12.42 -22.06
N ASP A 123 3.12 -11.58 -22.70
CA ASP A 123 4.17 -10.85 -21.99
C ASP A 123 3.58 -9.63 -21.27
N ILE A 124 4.37 -9.08 -20.34
CA ILE A 124 3.97 -7.95 -19.53
C ILE A 124 3.56 -6.72 -20.34
N GLN A 125 4.23 -6.48 -21.50
CA GLN A 125 3.91 -5.34 -22.35
C GLN A 125 2.54 -5.53 -23.02
N LYS A 126 2.21 -6.75 -23.42
CA LYS A 126 0.89 -7.07 -23.97
C LYS A 126 -0.21 -6.87 -22.92
N ILE A 127 0.05 -7.28 -21.66
CA ILE A 127 -0.90 -7.04 -20.57
C ILE A 127 -1.13 -5.54 -20.36
N ILE A 128 -0.07 -4.74 -20.25
CA ILE A 128 -0.16 -3.30 -20.05
C ILE A 128 -0.94 -2.64 -21.20
N ASN A 129 -0.64 -3.00 -22.43
CA ASN A 129 -1.32 -2.44 -23.60
C ASN A 129 -2.78 -2.85 -23.69
N SER A 130 -3.14 -4.08 -23.25
CA SER A 130 -4.52 -4.56 -23.32
C SER A 130 -5.43 -3.89 -22.28
N PHE A 131 -4.88 -3.43 -21.15
CA PHE A 131 -5.61 -2.76 -20.08
C PHE A 131 -5.33 -1.26 -19.99
N ASP A 132 -4.73 -0.63 -21.01
CA ASP A 132 -4.29 0.77 -21.00
C ASP A 132 -5.43 1.79 -20.74
N THR A 133 -6.67 1.40 -20.98
CA THR A 133 -7.87 2.22 -20.71
C THR A 133 -8.31 2.16 -19.23
N PHE A 134 -7.75 1.26 -18.45
CA PHE A 134 -8.04 1.10 -17.04
C PHE A 134 -6.86 1.57 -16.18
N ASP A 135 -7.16 2.11 -15.01
CA ASP A 135 -6.18 2.35 -13.97
C ASP A 135 -6.00 1.06 -13.16
N PHE A 136 -4.76 0.56 -13.05
CA PHE A 136 -4.48 -0.72 -12.39
C PHE A 136 -3.12 -0.73 -11.69
N ILE A 137 -2.92 -1.73 -10.82
CA ILE A 137 -1.64 -2.08 -10.19
C ILE A 137 -1.32 -3.55 -10.45
N LEU A 138 -0.03 -3.89 -10.46
CA LEU A 138 0.49 -5.23 -10.70
C LEU A 138 1.29 -5.74 -9.50
N LEU A 139 0.89 -6.90 -8.96
CA LEU A 139 1.58 -7.58 -7.86
C LEU A 139 1.90 -9.04 -8.24
N PRO A 140 3.08 -9.34 -8.76
CA PRO A 140 3.46 -10.72 -9.03
C PRO A 140 3.68 -11.52 -7.75
N HIS A 141 3.60 -12.84 -7.86
CA HIS A 141 4.03 -13.75 -6.80
C HIS A 141 5.54 -13.57 -6.55
N GLY A 142 5.92 -13.31 -5.32
CA GLY A 142 7.32 -13.14 -4.92
C GLY A 142 8.09 -14.46 -4.98
N SER A 143 8.18 -15.18 -3.87
CA SER A 143 8.87 -16.47 -3.79
C SER A 143 7.94 -17.58 -3.28
N GLN A 144 6.94 -17.92 -4.05
CA GLN A 144 6.05 -19.06 -3.79
C GLN A 144 6.57 -20.31 -4.51
N LYS A 145 6.10 -21.50 -4.10
CA LYS A 145 6.51 -22.76 -4.72
C LYS A 145 6.12 -22.90 -6.19
N HIS A 146 5.07 -22.19 -6.62
CA HIS A 146 4.51 -22.28 -7.97
C HIS A 146 4.25 -20.88 -8.52
N GLY A 147 4.64 -20.67 -9.78
CA GLY A 147 4.33 -19.46 -10.50
C GLY A 147 4.97 -18.19 -9.94
N ALA A 148 6.06 -18.28 -9.19
CA ALA A 148 6.72 -17.12 -8.62
C ALA A 148 7.63 -16.42 -9.62
N PHE A 149 7.74 -15.09 -9.50
CA PHE A 149 8.55 -14.24 -10.35
C PHE A 149 10.03 -14.66 -10.42
N ASN A 150 10.60 -15.15 -9.31
CA ASN A 150 11.97 -15.63 -9.27
C ASN A 150 12.26 -16.82 -10.19
N TYR A 151 11.25 -17.57 -10.61
CA TYR A 151 11.40 -18.66 -11.58
C TYR A 151 11.32 -18.18 -13.05
N SER A 152 10.95 -16.93 -13.29
CA SER A 152 10.94 -16.34 -14.64
C SER A 152 12.34 -16.11 -15.21
N ILE A 153 13.35 -16.24 -14.37
CA ILE A 153 14.77 -16.05 -14.69
C ILE A 153 15.46 -17.41 -14.64
N ASN A 154 16.23 -17.74 -15.65
CA ASN A 154 16.95 -19.01 -15.69
C ASN A 154 18.09 -19.02 -14.67
N ASP A 155 18.33 -20.18 -14.04
CA ASP A 155 19.50 -20.38 -13.19
C ASP A 155 20.78 -20.03 -13.94
N GLY A 156 21.58 -19.11 -13.41
CA GLY A 156 22.83 -18.65 -14.00
C GLY A 156 22.72 -17.43 -14.92
N GLU A 157 21.53 -16.92 -15.21
CA GLU A 157 21.40 -15.58 -15.77
C GLU A 157 21.76 -14.54 -14.70
N ASN A 158 22.75 -13.73 -14.99
CA ASN A 158 23.12 -12.61 -14.13
C ASN A 158 21.95 -11.63 -14.09
N LEU A 159 21.44 -11.35 -12.94
CA LEU A 159 20.35 -10.42 -12.68
C LEU A 159 20.78 -8.96 -12.79
N ASP A 160 22.00 -8.71 -13.13
CA ASP A 160 22.46 -7.47 -13.79
C ASP A 160 21.82 -7.26 -15.16
N ASN A 161 20.87 -8.12 -15.54
CA ASN A 161 20.07 -7.89 -16.71
C ASN A 161 19.23 -6.62 -16.47
N ALA A 162 19.67 -5.53 -17.11
CA ALA A 162 19.03 -4.22 -17.03
C ALA A 162 17.52 -4.27 -17.36
N ILE A 163 17.08 -5.26 -18.14
CA ILE A 163 15.69 -5.45 -18.53
C ILE A 163 14.84 -5.91 -17.32
N ASN A 164 15.27 -6.93 -16.59
CA ASN A 164 14.51 -7.45 -15.44
C ASN A 164 14.45 -6.41 -14.32
N ARG A 165 15.53 -5.68 -14.10
CA ARG A 165 15.56 -4.57 -13.16
C ARG A 165 14.61 -3.46 -13.58
N SER A 166 14.59 -3.11 -14.86
CA SER A 166 13.69 -2.11 -15.43
C SER A 166 12.21 -2.53 -15.29
N ILE A 167 11.90 -3.80 -15.52
CA ILE A 167 10.53 -4.32 -15.32
C ILE A 167 10.13 -4.19 -13.86
N TYR A 168 10.97 -4.62 -12.92
CA TYR A 168 10.71 -4.48 -11.49
C TYR A 168 10.40 -3.04 -11.08
N TYR A 169 11.28 -2.09 -11.47
CA TYR A 169 11.13 -0.69 -11.06
C TYR A 169 9.98 0.07 -11.71
N ASN A 170 9.61 -0.32 -12.93
CA ASN A 170 8.68 0.47 -13.72
C ASN A 170 7.28 -0.15 -13.87
N GLN A 171 7.11 -1.43 -13.54
CA GLN A 171 5.88 -2.15 -13.84
C GLN A 171 5.20 -2.79 -12.62
N PHE A 172 5.95 -3.02 -11.54
CA PHE A 172 5.38 -3.65 -10.36
C PHE A 172 5.31 -2.69 -9.17
N ASP A 173 4.14 -2.67 -8.54
CA ASP A 173 3.87 -1.85 -7.35
C ASP A 173 4.32 -2.58 -6.06
N GLY A 174 4.53 -3.88 -6.12
CA GLY A 174 4.95 -4.73 -5.02
C GLY A 174 4.87 -6.21 -5.39
N PHE A 175 4.87 -7.08 -4.38
CA PHE A 175 4.80 -8.53 -4.58
C PHE A 175 3.86 -9.16 -3.57
N THR A 176 3.25 -10.30 -3.94
CA THR A 176 2.45 -11.10 -3.02
C THR A 176 3.25 -12.27 -2.46
N SER A 177 2.95 -12.64 -1.23
CA SER A 177 3.48 -13.83 -0.56
C SER A 177 2.39 -14.45 0.30
N ARG A 178 2.68 -15.55 1.01
CA ARG A 178 1.73 -16.21 1.88
C ARG A 178 2.19 -16.32 3.33
N SER A 179 3.46 -16.51 3.56
CA SER A 179 4.03 -16.86 4.85
C SER A 179 5.27 -16.04 5.17
N THR A 180 5.68 -16.05 6.42
CA THR A 180 6.94 -15.43 6.86
C THR A 180 8.14 -15.95 6.06
N LYS A 181 8.21 -17.26 5.79
CA LYS A 181 9.26 -17.84 4.95
C LYS A 181 9.23 -17.32 3.52
N GLY A 182 8.04 -17.12 2.97
CA GLY A 182 7.87 -16.53 1.64
C GLY A 182 8.31 -15.07 1.61
N LEU A 183 8.02 -14.30 2.65
CA LEU A 183 8.51 -12.92 2.79
C LEU A 183 10.04 -12.87 2.84
N GLU A 184 10.66 -13.65 3.71
CA GLU A 184 12.13 -13.74 3.84
C GLU A 184 12.79 -14.17 2.53
N ALA A 185 12.26 -15.21 1.87
CA ALA A 185 12.78 -15.70 0.62
C ALA A 185 12.67 -14.67 -0.51
N THR A 186 11.61 -13.86 -0.52
CA THR A 186 11.43 -12.76 -1.46
C THR A 186 12.47 -11.67 -1.22
N HIS A 187 12.67 -11.25 0.02
CA HIS A 187 13.71 -10.28 0.38
C HIS A 187 15.09 -10.77 -0.04
N GLN A 188 15.50 -11.98 0.35
CA GLN A 188 16.78 -12.57 -0.02
C GLN A 188 16.98 -12.70 -1.54
N TYR A 189 15.90 -12.96 -2.28
CA TYR A 189 15.95 -12.98 -3.73
C TYR A 189 16.31 -11.59 -4.28
N PHE A 190 15.65 -10.54 -3.85
CA PHE A 190 15.92 -9.18 -4.33
C PHE A 190 17.26 -8.62 -3.85
N GLU A 191 17.70 -8.95 -2.64
CA GLU A 191 19.05 -8.62 -2.17
C GLU A 191 20.15 -9.21 -3.06
N ARG A 192 19.99 -10.50 -3.48
CA ARG A 192 20.93 -11.13 -4.43
C ARG A 192 20.94 -10.43 -5.79
N LEU A 193 19.85 -9.74 -6.16
CA LEU A 193 19.78 -8.93 -7.37
C LEU A 193 20.45 -7.57 -7.20
N GLY A 194 20.98 -7.26 -6.03
CA GLY A 194 21.47 -5.92 -5.68
C GLY A 194 20.35 -4.88 -5.57
N ILE A 195 19.12 -5.32 -5.32
CA ILE A 195 17.96 -4.48 -5.03
C ILE A 195 17.85 -4.41 -3.51
N SER A 196 18.48 -3.42 -2.91
CA SER A 196 18.40 -3.12 -1.49
C SER A 196 17.27 -2.16 -1.15
N GLU A 197 16.58 -1.69 -2.17
CA GLU A 197 15.49 -0.76 -2.01
C GLU A 197 14.24 -1.45 -1.49
N PHE A 198 13.37 -0.63 -0.98
CA PHE A 198 12.11 -1.04 -0.40
C PHE A 198 11.27 -1.90 -1.37
N ILE A 199 10.90 -3.09 -0.91
CA ILE A 199 10.03 -4.02 -1.62
C ILE A 199 8.74 -4.14 -0.83
N ASN A 200 7.63 -3.75 -1.44
CA ASN A 200 6.30 -3.89 -0.86
C ASN A 200 5.85 -5.34 -0.94
N LEU A 201 5.57 -5.94 0.21
CA LEU A 201 5.09 -7.31 0.30
C LEU A 201 3.70 -7.33 0.93
N VAL A 202 2.77 -7.95 0.24
CA VAL A 202 1.41 -8.22 0.71
C VAL A 202 1.26 -9.72 0.89
N THR A 203 0.87 -10.15 2.08
CA THR A 203 0.52 -11.56 2.30
C THR A 203 -0.95 -11.79 1.98
N CYS A 204 -1.25 -12.94 1.38
CA CYS A 204 -2.57 -13.31 0.93
C CYS A 204 -2.88 -14.76 1.28
N SER A 205 -4.15 -15.11 1.48
CA SER A 205 -4.56 -16.44 1.92
C SER A 205 -4.40 -17.52 0.84
N TYR A 206 -4.55 -17.16 -0.44
CA TYR A 206 -4.60 -18.14 -1.53
C TYR A 206 -5.71 -19.19 -1.29
N ASN A 207 -6.82 -18.75 -0.72
CA ASN A 207 -7.91 -19.61 -0.32
C ASN A 207 -8.82 -19.96 -1.51
N TYR A 208 -9.27 -21.22 -1.58
CA TYR A 208 -10.19 -21.71 -2.61
C TYR A 208 -11.59 -22.03 -2.07
N SER A 209 -11.74 -22.11 -0.76
CA SER A 209 -13.02 -22.49 -0.15
C SER A 209 -13.28 -21.71 1.14
N PRO A 210 -14.40 -21.00 1.23
CA PRO A 210 -14.75 -20.22 2.41
C PRO A 210 -14.68 -20.99 3.72
N SER A 211 -15.12 -22.24 3.73
CA SER A 211 -15.25 -23.06 4.94
C SER A 211 -13.92 -23.38 5.64
N ILE A 212 -12.81 -23.30 4.90
CA ILE A 212 -11.47 -23.54 5.43
C ILE A 212 -10.60 -22.27 5.50
N TYR A 213 -11.17 -21.11 5.20
CA TYR A 213 -10.45 -19.83 5.24
C TYR A 213 -9.77 -19.62 6.60
N PRO A 214 -8.51 -19.14 6.67
CA PRO A 214 -7.66 -18.63 5.59
C PRO A 214 -6.76 -19.69 4.92
N ARG A 215 -6.99 -20.99 5.13
CA ARG A 215 -6.19 -22.04 4.51
C ARG A 215 -6.41 -22.09 3.00
N SER A 216 -5.36 -22.41 2.24
CA SER A 216 -5.47 -22.57 0.80
C SER A 216 -6.27 -23.83 0.42
N HIS A 217 -5.91 -24.98 1.02
CA HIS A 217 -6.52 -26.27 0.78
C HIS A 217 -6.69 -27.04 2.10
N SER A 218 -7.61 -28.01 2.12
CA SER A 218 -7.80 -28.90 3.26
C SER A 218 -6.55 -29.73 3.52
N GLY A 219 -6.09 -29.77 4.76
CA GLY A 219 -4.93 -30.58 5.20
C GLY A 219 -3.59 -29.88 5.13
N ASN A 220 -3.49 -28.66 4.67
CA ASN A 220 -2.28 -27.86 4.78
C ASN A 220 -2.20 -27.18 6.15
N ASP A 221 -1.11 -27.40 6.89
CA ASP A 221 -0.74 -26.54 8.00
C ASP A 221 -0.32 -25.18 7.44
N ASP A 222 -0.97 -24.15 7.89
CA ASP A 222 -0.88 -22.87 7.29
C ASP A 222 0.04 -21.91 8.02
N ASP A 223 1.13 -21.59 7.34
CA ASP A 223 1.99 -20.46 7.70
C ASP A 223 1.41 -19.10 7.23
N PHE A 224 0.11 -19.00 6.95
CA PHE A 224 -0.49 -17.74 6.55
C PHE A 224 -0.34 -16.70 7.64
N ILE A 225 0.20 -15.55 7.27
CA ILE A 225 0.30 -14.38 8.13
C ILE A 225 -0.52 -13.24 7.53
N PRO A 226 -1.51 -12.69 8.24
CA PRO A 226 -2.32 -11.58 7.76
C PRO A 226 -1.51 -10.33 7.44
N THR A 227 -1.89 -9.60 6.40
CA THR A 227 -1.44 -8.22 6.16
C THR A 227 -2.48 -7.24 6.66
N TRP A 228 -2.00 -6.24 7.38
CA TRP A 228 -2.77 -5.10 7.86
C TRP A 228 -2.31 -3.84 7.16
N MET A 229 -3.26 -3.05 6.68
CA MET A 229 -3.03 -1.82 5.94
C MET A 229 -3.45 -0.60 6.76
N PHE A 230 -2.59 0.40 6.83
CA PHE A 230 -2.87 1.70 7.46
C PHE A 230 -3.25 2.74 6.39
N ALA A 231 -4.36 2.52 5.73
CA ALA A 231 -4.95 3.40 4.74
C ALA A 231 -6.48 3.19 4.66
N GLN A 232 -7.17 3.96 3.84
CA GLN A 232 -8.59 3.72 3.54
C GLN A 232 -8.74 2.40 2.75
N PRO A 233 -9.85 1.64 2.93
CA PRO A 233 -10.10 0.39 2.20
C PRO A 233 -10.55 0.66 0.75
N THR A 234 -9.70 1.29 -0.01
CA THR A 234 -9.93 1.71 -1.40
C THR A 234 -8.71 1.35 -2.25
N PHE A 235 -8.89 1.39 -3.57
CA PHE A 235 -7.79 1.23 -4.51
C PHE A 235 -6.67 2.24 -4.29
N ASP A 236 -7.01 3.52 -4.10
CA ASP A 236 -6.02 4.58 -3.81
C ASP A 236 -5.31 4.37 -2.48
N GLY A 237 -6.04 3.87 -1.46
CA GLY A 237 -5.45 3.50 -0.17
C GLY A 237 -4.45 2.35 -0.30
N LEU A 238 -4.75 1.35 -1.14
CA LEU A 238 -3.81 0.27 -1.45
C LEU A 238 -2.58 0.80 -2.19
N ARG A 239 -2.77 1.60 -3.25
CA ARG A 239 -1.67 2.21 -4.03
C ARG A 239 -0.76 3.05 -3.13
N LEU A 240 -1.33 3.87 -2.26
CA LEU A 240 -0.57 4.63 -1.27
C LEU A 240 0.24 3.72 -0.34
N SER A 241 -0.36 2.63 0.13
CA SER A 241 0.29 1.69 1.04
C SER A 241 1.42 0.92 0.35
N LEU A 242 1.29 0.63 -0.93
CA LEU A 242 2.34 0.02 -1.73
C LEU A 242 3.50 0.99 -2.02
N SER A 243 3.30 2.30 -1.93
CA SER A 243 4.35 3.29 -2.07
C SER A 243 5.08 3.62 -0.76
N GLU A 244 4.60 3.14 0.40
CA GLU A 244 5.15 3.43 1.73
C GLU A 244 5.14 2.19 2.63
N SER A 245 6.32 1.63 2.91
CA SER A 245 6.49 0.36 3.65
C SER A 245 5.84 0.31 5.00
N THR A 246 5.81 1.44 5.68
CA THR A 246 5.29 1.52 7.05
C THR A 246 3.77 1.36 7.13
N ARG A 247 3.08 1.37 5.99
CA ARG A 247 1.62 1.22 5.91
C ARG A 247 1.15 -0.22 5.76
N LEU A 248 2.04 -1.15 5.48
CA LEU A 248 1.73 -2.58 5.37
C LEU A 248 2.48 -3.35 6.46
N VAL A 249 1.75 -4.06 7.29
CA VAL A 249 2.32 -4.84 8.40
C VAL A 249 1.80 -6.28 8.32
N ALA A 250 2.71 -7.23 8.13
CA ALA A 250 2.41 -8.64 8.24
C ALA A 250 2.46 -9.07 9.72
N SER A 251 1.32 -9.45 10.30
CA SER A 251 1.21 -9.82 11.71
C SER A 251 -0.01 -10.69 11.97
N HIS A 252 0.14 -11.72 12.82
CA HIS A 252 -0.99 -12.52 13.29
C HIS A 252 -1.95 -11.74 14.18
N GLU A 253 -1.42 -10.79 14.94
CA GLU A 253 -2.22 -9.91 15.77
C GLU A 253 -2.46 -8.59 15.06
N LYS A 254 -3.63 -7.99 15.28
CA LYS A 254 -3.93 -6.66 14.79
C LYS A 254 -2.91 -5.66 15.33
N PRO A 255 -2.12 -5.01 14.48
CA PRO A 255 -1.11 -4.06 14.95
C PRO A 255 -1.77 -2.83 15.57
N ILE A 256 -1.19 -2.39 16.67
CA ILE A 256 -1.58 -1.14 17.32
C ILE A 256 -0.53 -0.09 16.95
N ARG A 257 -0.89 0.83 16.09
CA ARG A 257 -0.04 1.99 15.82
C ARG A 257 -0.37 3.07 16.84
N ARG A 258 0.56 3.35 17.71
CA ARG A 258 0.54 4.55 18.55
C ARG A 258 1.30 5.62 17.77
N SER A 259 0.59 6.46 17.07
CA SER A 259 1.18 7.64 16.43
C SER A 259 0.65 8.87 17.14
N ASP A 260 1.56 9.74 17.48
CA ASP A 260 1.24 11.07 17.92
C ASP A 260 0.89 11.89 16.69
N TYR A 261 -0.37 12.33 16.59
CA TYR A 261 -0.83 13.15 15.48
C TYR A 261 -1.94 14.10 15.95
N ILE A 262 -2.12 15.15 15.18
CA ILE A 262 -3.21 16.10 15.36
C ILE A 262 -4.37 15.62 14.49
N GLY A 263 -5.51 15.30 15.11
CA GLY A 263 -6.64 14.71 14.41
C GLY A 263 -7.51 15.73 13.68
N HIS A 264 -7.72 16.87 14.31
CA HIS A 264 -8.63 17.90 13.79
C HIS A 264 -8.16 19.30 14.16
N VAL A 265 -8.41 20.24 13.26
CA VAL A 265 -8.13 21.67 13.49
C VAL A 265 -9.31 22.49 13.02
N GLU A 266 -9.80 23.36 13.89
CA GLU A 266 -10.88 24.29 13.58
C GLU A 266 -10.50 25.72 14.03
N LEU A 267 -10.67 26.68 13.14
CA LEU A 267 -10.56 28.10 13.43
C LEU A 267 -11.63 28.83 12.61
N GLN A 268 -12.64 29.34 13.29
CA GLN A 268 -13.71 30.09 12.66
C GLN A 268 -13.85 31.46 13.32
N ASN A 269 -13.65 32.51 12.53
CA ASN A 269 -13.85 33.87 12.92
C ASN A 269 -14.20 34.75 11.68
N GLU A 270 -14.27 36.06 11.83
CA GLU A 270 -14.61 36.96 10.72
C GLU A 270 -13.59 37.02 9.57
N HIS A 271 -12.36 36.52 9.79
CA HIS A 271 -11.26 36.56 8.83
C HIS A 271 -10.88 35.20 8.29
N ILE A 272 -11.14 34.12 9.03
CA ILE A 272 -10.65 32.78 8.77
C ILE A 272 -11.78 31.79 9.01
N ASP A 273 -11.96 30.90 8.05
CA ASP A 273 -12.86 29.74 8.16
C ASP A 273 -12.06 28.49 7.74
N VAL A 274 -11.57 27.77 8.73
CA VAL A 274 -10.82 26.52 8.56
C VAL A 274 -11.43 25.46 9.46
N ASN A 275 -11.83 24.36 8.87
CA ASN A 275 -12.31 23.18 9.58
C ASN A 275 -11.80 21.96 8.82
N VAL A 276 -10.77 21.28 9.33
CA VAL A 276 -10.05 20.25 8.60
C VAL A 276 -9.64 19.08 9.48
N ASN A 277 -9.91 17.87 9.01
CA ASN A 277 -9.38 16.65 9.59
C ASN A 277 -7.97 16.41 9.05
N LEU A 278 -7.03 16.14 9.94
CA LEU A 278 -5.67 15.74 9.61
C LEU A 278 -5.52 14.23 9.74
N THR A 279 -4.57 13.68 9.02
CA THR A 279 -4.28 12.24 9.05
C THR A 279 -2.95 11.97 9.71
N GLU A 280 -2.77 10.73 10.18
CA GLU A 280 -1.45 10.25 10.53
C GLU A 280 -0.51 10.32 9.33
N GLY A 281 0.73 10.76 9.54
CA GLY A 281 1.72 10.92 8.49
C GLY A 281 1.77 12.32 7.89
N LEU A 282 2.08 12.41 6.60
CA LEU A 282 2.28 13.68 5.92
C LEU A 282 0.95 14.37 5.58
N ASN A 283 0.75 15.58 6.10
CA ASN A 283 -0.32 16.49 5.70
C ASN A 283 0.28 17.67 4.93
N VAL A 284 -0.27 18.01 3.78
CA VAL A 284 0.28 19.04 2.90
C VAL A 284 -0.69 20.21 2.77
N VAL A 285 -0.23 21.43 3.07
CA VAL A 285 -0.98 22.68 2.89
C VAL A 285 -0.51 23.37 1.62
N ILE A 286 -1.36 23.42 0.62
CA ILE A 286 -1.06 23.98 -0.71
C ILE A 286 -1.81 25.31 -0.89
N GLY A 287 -1.15 26.28 -1.54
CA GLY A 287 -1.76 27.55 -1.86
C GLY A 287 -0.76 28.55 -2.46
N GLY A 288 -1.24 29.59 -3.10
CA GLY A 288 -0.44 30.67 -3.65
C GLY A 288 0.31 31.50 -2.60
N SER A 289 1.05 32.50 -3.03
CA SER A 289 1.67 33.47 -2.13
C SER A 289 0.59 34.20 -1.32
N SER A 290 0.86 34.43 -0.04
CA SER A 290 -0.05 35.12 0.87
C SER A 290 -1.42 34.45 1.12
N SER A 291 -1.58 33.17 0.79
CA SER A 291 -2.82 32.41 1.02
C SER A 291 -3.04 31.94 2.47
N GLY A 292 -2.19 32.33 3.41
CA GLY A 292 -2.36 31.97 4.82
C GLY A 292 -1.65 30.70 5.28
N LYS A 293 -0.88 29.99 4.42
CA LYS A 293 -0.17 28.74 4.81
C LYS A 293 0.68 28.89 6.08
N THR A 294 1.54 29.90 6.11
CA THR A 294 2.39 30.17 7.27
C THR A 294 1.57 30.59 8.50
N LEU A 295 0.51 31.38 8.30
CA LEU A 295 -0.43 31.73 9.36
C LEU A 295 -1.03 30.46 9.98
N PHE A 296 -1.52 29.53 9.16
CA PHE A 296 -2.14 28.29 9.63
C PHE A 296 -1.15 27.45 10.47
N VAL A 297 0.05 27.21 9.95
CA VAL A 297 1.05 26.35 10.62
C VAL A 297 1.60 27.02 11.90
N ASP A 298 1.90 28.35 11.87
CA ASP A 298 2.35 29.08 13.05
C ASP A 298 1.26 29.13 14.13
N SER A 299 0.01 29.34 13.74
CA SER A 299 -1.11 29.38 14.69
C SER A 299 -1.38 28.01 15.32
N LEU A 300 -1.27 26.93 14.55
CA LEU A 300 -1.39 25.56 15.04
C LEU A 300 -0.32 25.27 16.10
N TYR A 301 0.93 25.56 15.79
CA TYR A 301 2.06 25.40 16.73
C TYR A 301 1.83 26.18 18.03
N ARG A 302 1.47 27.45 17.93
CA ARG A 302 1.26 28.34 19.08
C ARG A 302 0.08 27.93 19.95
N ASN A 303 -1.01 27.49 19.34
CA ASN A 303 -2.17 26.99 20.09
C ASN A 303 -1.85 25.72 20.84
N ILE A 304 -1.03 24.82 20.32
CA ILE A 304 -0.59 23.62 21.05
C ILE A 304 0.32 23.98 22.23
N HIS A 305 1.25 24.91 22.03
CA HIS A 305 2.21 25.32 23.06
C HIS A 305 1.64 26.36 24.04
N GLN A 306 0.48 26.96 23.73
CA GLN A 306 -0.12 28.08 24.49
C GLN A 306 0.86 29.25 24.66
N ASP A 307 1.70 29.47 23.66
CA ASP A 307 2.68 30.56 23.60
C ASP A 307 2.43 31.44 22.37
N PHE A 308 1.94 32.62 22.64
CA PHE A 308 1.56 33.59 21.61
C PHE A 308 2.51 34.79 21.53
N GLU A 309 3.56 34.81 22.33
CA GLU A 309 4.53 35.91 22.36
C GLU A 309 5.21 36.08 20.99
N GLY A 310 5.23 37.29 20.47
CA GLY A 310 5.79 37.63 19.17
C GLY A 310 5.00 37.14 17.95
N SER A 311 3.78 36.64 18.11
CA SER A 311 2.93 36.28 16.98
C SER A 311 2.51 37.52 16.17
N LYS A 312 2.70 37.43 14.85
CA LYS A 312 2.29 38.47 13.90
C LYS A 312 0.79 38.42 13.56
N TYR A 313 0.11 37.35 14.00
CA TYR A 313 -1.23 37.01 13.50
C TYR A 313 -2.35 37.21 14.51
N ILE A 314 -2.05 37.25 15.82
CA ILE A 314 -3.06 37.42 16.88
C ILE A 314 -3.89 38.66 16.70
N GLU A 315 -3.23 39.84 16.74
CA GLU A 315 -3.92 41.15 16.73
C GLU A 315 -4.78 41.35 15.45
N ARG A 316 -4.36 40.74 14.35
CA ARG A 316 -4.98 40.96 13.06
C ARG A 316 -6.03 39.90 12.71
N TYR A 317 -5.85 38.69 13.14
CA TYR A 317 -6.61 37.53 12.66
C TYR A 317 -7.26 36.69 13.77
N GLY A 318 -7.07 37.03 15.04
CA GLY A 318 -7.70 36.32 16.17
C GLY A 318 -7.44 34.84 16.20
N VAL A 319 -6.19 34.42 16.02
CA VAL A 319 -5.81 33.02 15.83
C VAL A 319 -5.61 32.23 17.14
N GLU A 320 -5.73 32.88 18.28
CA GLU A 320 -5.57 32.30 19.61
C GLU A 320 -6.71 31.33 19.99
N ASN A 321 -7.82 31.38 19.28
CA ASN A 321 -9.00 30.56 19.54
C ASN A 321 -9.08 29.32 18.62
N MET A 322 -7.98 28.88 18.06
CA MET A 322 -7.94 27.67 17.23
C MET A 322 -8.18 26.43 18.12
N ILE A 323 -9.16 25.65 17.74
CA ILE A 323 -9.44 24.34 18.36
C ILE A 323 -8.54 23.30 17.71
N VAL A 324 -7.80 22.55 18.52
CA VAL A 324 -6.89 21.53 18.05
C VAL A 324 -7.18 20.21 18.77
N GLU A 325 -7.58 19.19 18.02
CA GLU A 325 -7.71 17.84 18.55
C GLU A 325 -6.34 17.17 18.57
N ASN A 326 -5.67 17.23 19.74
CA ASN A 326 -4.37 16.66 20.02
C ASN A 326 -4.51 15.65 21.17
N THR A 327 -5.11 14.50 20.88
CA THR A 327 -5.43 13.46 21.89
C THR A 327 -4.19 12.82 22.50
N SER A 328 -3.07 12.79 21.78
CA SER A 328 -1.80 12.27 22.27
C SER A 328 -1.05 13.23 23.18
N GLY A 329 -1.42 14.51 23.19
CA GLY A 329 -0.66 15.55 23.87
C GLY A 329 0.68 15.86 23.22
N MET A 330 0.83 15.56 21.92
CA MET A 330 2.04 15.79 21.15
C MET A 330 2.42 17.28 21.17
N THR A 331 3.71 17.56 21.37
CA THR A 331 4.29 18.90 21.22
C THR A 331 5.11 18.95 19.93
N PRO A 332 4.55 19.50 18.84
CA PRO A 332 5.21 19.51 17.54
C PRO A 332 6.38 20.52 17.52
N TYR A 333 7.38 20.24 16.69
CA TYR A 333 8.42 21.21 16.36
C TYR A 333 7.93 22.12 15.22
N TYR A 334 8.29 23.40 15.30
CA TYR A 334 8.01 24.36 14.24
C TYR A 334 9.30 24.76 13.51
N ILE A 335 9.31 24.52 12.22
CA ILE A 335 10.40 24.94 11.33
C ILE A 335 9.87 26.13 10.51
N SER A 336 10.39 27.32 10.79
CA SER A 336 10.03 28.54 10.06
C SER A 336 10.51 28.48 8.60
N GLN A 337 9.88 29.26 7.73
CA GLN A 337 10.29 29.37 6.33
C GLN A 337 11.75 29.81 6.16
N ASN A 338 12.26 30.62 7.09
CA ASN A 338 13.64 31.13 7.06
C ASN A 338 14.64 30.23 7.78
N PHE A 339 14.18 29.19 8.48
CA PHE A 339 15.03 28.33 9.29
C PHE A 339 16.21 27.76 8.51
N ILE A 340 15.97 27.28 7.28
CA ILE A 340 17.00 26.74 6.39
C ILE A 340 17.99 27.84 6.00
N ALA A 341 17.49 29.02 5.60
CA ALA A 341 18.33 30.14 5.20
C ALA A 341 19.17 30.68 6.39
N GLU A 342 18.59 30.78 7.58
CA GLU A 342 19.27 31.24 8.80
C GLU A 342 20.34 30.26 9.27
N ASN A 343 20.14 28.97 9.08
CA ASN A 343 21.11 27.94 9.52
C ASN A 343 22.16 27.56 8.47
N ILE A 344 21.88 27.76 7.15
CA ILE A 344 22.85 27.48 6.06
C ILE A 344 23.71 28.71 5.74
N SER A 345 23.20 29.93 5.90
CA SER A 345 23.91 31.15 5.51
C SER A 345 25.08 31.54 6.44
N ASP A 346 25.10 31.04 7.66
CA ASP A 346 26.23 31.24 8.58
C ASP A 346 27.32 30.20 8.28
N ASN A 347 28.29 30.59 7.47
CA ASN A 347 29.50 29.81 7.11
C ASN A 347 30.43 29.48 8.29
N ASN A 348 30.02 29.67 9.51
CA ASN A 348 30.79 29.31 10.72
C ASN A 348 30.19 28.02 11.28
N GLU A 349 30.99 26.95 11.25
CA GLU A 349 30.95 25.68 12.01
C GLU A 349 29.84 25.57 13.08
N LYS A 350 28.57 25.67 12.65
CA LYS A 350 27.47 25.21 13.49
C LYS A 350 27.36 23.72 13.27
N SER A 351 27.95 22.96 14.17
CA SER A 351 27.76 21.53 14.21
C SER A 351 26.24 21.22 14.23
N ILE A 352 25.87 20.12 13.58
CA ILE A 352 24.50 19.55 13.61
C ILE A 352 23.92 19.53 15.04
N ASP A 353 24.78 19.44 16.05
CA ASP A 353 24.45 19.49 17.49
C ASP A 353 23.78 20.79 17.95
N LYS A 354 23.80 21.86 17.17
CA LYS A 354 23.15 23.13 17.50
C LYS A 354 21.75 23.25 16.93
N ILE A 355 21.35 22.32 16.08
CA ILE A 355 20.00 22.27 15.53
C ILE A 355 19.14 21.45 16.50
N GLU A 356 18.38 22.13 17.35
CA GLU A 356 17.58 21.50 18.42
C GLU A 356 16.71 20.35 17.95
N ILE A 357 16.10 20.46 16.77
CA ILE A 357 15.30 19.40 16.14
C ILE A 357 16.14 18.17 15.87
N LEU A 358 17.34 18.34 15.30
CA LEU A 358 18.22 17.21 15.00
C LEU A 358 18.75 16.57 16.28
N ARG A 359 19.04 17.37 17.30
CA ARG A 359 19.49 16.87 18.63
C ARG A 359 18.45 16.02 19.34
N ASN A 360 17.15 16.31 19.14
CA ASN A 360 16.08 15.57 19.78
C ASN A 360 15.71 14.31 18.99
N ILE A 361 15.91 14.30 17.68
CA ILE A 361 15.70 13.13 16.83
C ILE A 361 16.90 12.17 16.88
N PHE A 362 18.12 12.73 16.94
CA PHE A 362 19.37 11.99 17.08
C PHE A 362 20.01 12.34 18.43
N PRO A 363 19.65 11.62 19.52
CA PRO A 363 20.30 11.84 20.80
C PRO A 363 21.81 11.66 20.65
N ALA A 364 22.59 12.50 21.33
CA ALA A 364 24.04 12.51 21.26
C ALA A 364 24.59 11.15 21.69
N ASP A 365 24.82 10.29 20.74
CA ASP A 365 25.57 9.05 20.89
C ASP A 365 26.98 9.32 20.34
N ASP A 366 27.98 9.10 21.19
CA ASP A 366 29.39 9.34 20.86
C ASP A 366 29.86 8.50 19.65
N GLU A 367 29.18 7.38 19.36
CA GLU A 367 29.45 6.48 18.23
C GLU A 367 28.86 7.06 16.93
N ILE A 368 27.67 7.65 16.99
CA ILE A 368 27.03 8.34 15.87
C ILE A 368 27.81 9.64 15.54
N ASN A 369 28.22 10.40 16.54
CA ASN A 369 29.00 11.63 16.33
C ASN A 369 30.35 11.36 15.68
N ARG A 370 31.01 10.24 16.01
CA ARG A 370 32.24 9.82 15.32
C ARG A 370 32.06 9.44 13.88
N SER A 371 30.94 8.80 13.53
CA SER A 371 30.62 8.40 12.14
C SER A 371 30.22 9.58 11.24
N ILE A 372 29.76 10.69 11.80
CA ILE A 372 29.39 11.90 11.03
C ILE A 372 30.63 12.79 10.79
N THR A 373 31.66 12.69 11.62
CA THR A 373 32.87 13.51 11.52
C THR A 373 34.01 12.86 10.71
N THR A 374 33.83 11.65 10.21
CA THR A 374 34.73 10.96 9.29
C THR A 374 34.22 11.03 7.87
#